data_11e4955b097e66b4fc686105b1ab596d
#
_entry.id   11e4955b097e66b4fc686105b1ab596d
#
_cell.length_a   1.000
_cell.length_b   1.000
_cell.length_c   1.000
_cell.angle_alpha   90.00
_cell.angle_beta   90.00
_cell.angle_gamma   90.00
#
_symmetry.space_group_name_H-M   'P 1'
#
loop_
_entity.id
_entity.type
_entity.pdbx_description
1 polymer ?
#
loop_
_entity_poly.entity_id
_entity_poly.type
_entity_poly.pdbx_seq_one_letter_code
_entity_poly.pdbx_strand_id
1 'polypeptide(L)'
;AFNPWVGWMGGWGIIAADFIVMANLAQIAGSYTFQLSGWDGLQESSFWTTLAGVLWIVIMTWICYRGIEVSARLQYVLLSIEIVILVIFSVIALFKVYGGDAPEGALVPNLSWLWPSGMTLSALVTATLIAVFIYWGWDTAVSVNEETADPEKTPGRAAIISTVLLVVTYATVSIATVAFA
;
A
#
# COMPACT_ATOMS: atom_id res chain seq x y z
N ALA A 1 19.38 -17.80 -13.20
CA ALA A 1 19.18 -17.22 -14.49
C ALA A 1 18.35 -18.15 -15.38
N PHE A 2 17.18 -17.68 -15.74
CA PHE A 2 16.25 -18.40 -16.61
C PHE A 2 16.61 -18.17 -18.10
N ASN A 3 16.00 -18.96 -19.00
CA ASN A 3 16.08 -18.76 -20.44
C ASN A 3 15.59 -17.33 -20.81
N PRO A 4 16.21 -16.63 -21.79
CA PRO A 4 15.80 -15.28 -22.20
C PRO A 4 14.30 -15.13 -22.52
N TRP A 5 13.68 -16.15 -23.10
CA TRP A 5 12.24 -16.16 -23.36
C TRP A 5 11.38 -16.09 -22.10
N VAL A 6 11.75 -16.85 -21.06
CA VAL A 6 11.04 -16.84 -19.76
C VAL A 6 11.24 -15.50 -19.08
N GLY A 7 12.45 -14.94 -19.12
CA GLY A 7 12.72 -13.60 -18.60
C GLY A 7 11.91 -12.51 -19.30
N TRP A 8 11.82 -12.58 -20.63
CA TRP A 8 11.03 -11.64 -21.43
C TRP A 8 9.52 -11.74 -21.12
N MET A 9 8.98 -12.95 -21.05
CA MET A 9 7.58 -13.17 -20.64
C MET A 9 7.29 -12.66 -19.23
N GLY A 10 8.24 -12.88 -18.29
CA GLY A 10 8.13 -12.35 -16.93
C GLY A 10 8.09 -10.82 -16.90
N GLY A 11 8.99 -10.17 -17.66
CA GLY A 11 9.00 -8.71 -17.79
C GLY A 11 7.69 -8.15 -18.35
N TRP A 12 7.14 -8.79 -19.38
CA TRP A 12 5.82 -8.43 -19.93
C TRP A 12 4.69 -8.59 -18.91
N GLY A 13 4.74 -9.67 -18.11
CA GLY A 13 3.75 -9.90 -17.07
C GLY A 13 3.77 -8.81 -16.01
N ILE A 14 4.96 -8.37 -15.58
CA ILE A 14 5.14 -7.27 -14.64
C ILE A 14 4.59 -5.96 -15.21
N ILE A 15 5.00 -5.59 -16.44
CA ILE A 15 4.52 -4.36 -17.10
C ILE A 15 2.99 -4.34 -17.20
N ALA A 16 2.37 -5.45 -17.60
CA ALA A 16 0.92 -5.54 -17.70
C ALA A 16 0.24 -5.38 -16.32
N ALA A 17 0.79 -5.99 -15.27
CA ALA A 17 0.31 -5.86 -13.92
C ALA A 17 0.43 -4.42 -13.41
N ASP A 18 1.56 -3.74 -13.65
CA ASP A 18 1.79 -2.35 -13.25
C ASP A 18 0.80 -1.38 -13.90
N PHE A 19 0.47 -1.56 -15.19
CA PHE A 19 -0.56 -0.76 -15.83
C PHE A 19 -1.93 -0.92 -15.18
N ILE A 20 -2.33 -2.14 -14.86
CA ILE A 20 -3.62 -2.42 -14.21
C ILE A 20 -3.65 -1.82 -12.80
N VAL A 21 -2.58 -2.02 -12.02
CA VAL A 21 -2.45 -1.49 -10.66
C VAL A 21 -2.45 0.04 -10.68
N MET A 22 -1.70 0.67 -11.58
CA MET A 22 -1.66 2.13 -11.72
C MET A 22 -3.04 2.70 -12.03
N ALA A 23 -3.79 2.09 -12.95
CA ALA A 23 -5.14 2.52 -13.29
C ALA A 23 -6.09 2.42 -12.09
N ASN A 24 -6.01 1.33 -11.33
CA ASN A 24 -6.81 1.11 -10.12
C ASN A 24 -6.48 2.14 -9.03
N LEU A 25 -5.20 2.32 -8.71
CA LEU A 25 -4.75 3.28 -7.69
C LEU A 25 -5.10 4.72 -8.07
N ALA A 26 -5.02 5.08 -9.36
CA ALA A 26 -5.42 6.39 -9.85
C ALA A 26 -6.92 6.66 -9.66
N GLN A 27 -7.76 5.66 -9.92
CA GLN A 27 -9.21 5.76 -9.69
C GLN A 27 -9.53 5.93 -8.20
N ILE A 28 -8.85 5.19 -7.34
CA ILE A 28 -8.96 5.31 -5.88
C ILE A 28 -8.53 6.72 -5.44
N ALA A 29 -7.40 7.22 -5.93
CA ALA A 29 -6.93 8.57 -5.63
C ALA A 29 -7.93 9.64 -6.08
N GLY A 30 -8.54 9.47 -7.26
CA GLY A 30 -9.60 10.34 -7.75
C GLY A 30 -10.83 10.35 -6.83
N SER A 31 -11.27 9.18 -6.39
CA SER A 31 -12.39 9.04 -5.44
C SER A 31 -12.09 9.74 -4.11
N TYR A 32 -10.94 9.49 -3.51
CA TYR A 32 -10.55 10.13 -2.24
C TYR A 32 -10.34 11.63 -2.35
N THR A 33 -9.94 12.14 -3.52
CA THR A 33 -9.83 13.59 -3.75
C THR A 33 -11.17 14.27 -3.53
N PHE A 34 -12.26 13.72 -4.06
CA PHE A 34 -13.60 14.27 -3.89
C PHE A 34 -14.15 14.02 -2.49
N GLN A 35 -13.92 12.85 -1.92
CA GLN A 35 -14.33 12.53 -0.55
C GLN A 35 -13.72 13.49 0.47
N LEU A 36 -12.42 13.75 0.40
CA LEU A 36 -11.73 14.67 1.30
C LEU A 36 -12.16 16.12 1.10
N SER A 37 -12.65 16.47 -0.10
CA SER A 37 -13.15 17.80 -0.42
C SER A 37 -14.64 18.00 -0.05
N GLY A 38 -15.33 16.93 0.39
CA GLY A 38 -16.76 16.96 0.70
C GLY A 38 -17.65 17.09 -0.55
N TRP A 39 -17.14 16.65 -1.71
CA TRP A 39 -17.87 16.71 -3.00
C TRP A 39 -18.47 15.34 -3.36
N ASP A 40 -19.37 14.87 -2.53
CA ASP A 40 -19.94 13.51 -2.62
C ASP A 40 -20.59 13.24 -3.99
N GLY A 41 -21.29 14.20 -4.57
CA GLY A 41 -21.90 14.05 -5.89
C GLY A 41 -20.89 13.85 -7.04
N LEU A 42 -19.65 14.33 -6.90
CA LEU A 42 -18.58 14.07 -7.87
C LEU A 42 -17.92 12.73 -7.61
N GLN A 43 -17.81 12.30 -6.35
CA GLN A 43 -17.29 11.00 -5.96
C GLN A 43 -18.15 9.85 -6.52
N GLU A 44 -19.48 9.98 -6.54
CA GLU A 44 -20.38 8.97 -7.10
C GLU A 44 -20.30 8.85 -8.62
N SER A 45 -19.78 9.87 -9.30
CA SER A 45 -19.65 9.89 -10.75
C SER A 45 -18.35 9.22 -11.22
N SER A 46 -18.47 8.08 -11.88
CA SER A 46 -17.33 7.37 -12.48
C SER A 46 -16.53 8.24 -13.46
N PHE A 47 -17.17 9.16 -14.17
CA PHE A 47 -16.48 10.07 -15.09
C PHE A 47 -15.54 11.03 -14.34
N TRP A 48 -16.03 11.68 -13.29
CA TRP A 48 -15.24 12.66 -12.55
C TRP A 48 -14.12 11.99 -11.74
N THR A 49 -14.36 10.84 -11.13
CA THR A 49 -13.33 10.08 -10.42
C THR A 49 -12.23 9.59 -11.35
N THR A 50 -12.59 9.13 -12.56
CA THR A 50 -11.61 8.73 -13.58
C THR A 50 -10.82 9.96 -14.08
N LEU A 51 -11.46 11.08 -14.34
CA LEU A 51 -10.77 12.30 -14.78
C LEU A 51 -9.77 12.81 -13.71
N ALA A 52 -10.17 12.82 -12.44
CA ALA A 52 -9.28 13.16 -11.34
C ALA A 52 -8.13 12.17 -11.23
N GLY A 53 -8.37 10.87 -11.43
CA GLY A 53 -7.35 9.84 -11.47
C GLY A 53 -6.33 10.06 -12.60
N VAL A 54 -6.80 10.37 -13.81
CA VAL A 54 -5.93 10.74 -14.95
C VAL A 54 -5.08 11.95 -14.61
N LEU A 55 -5.66 12.98 -13.98
CA LEU A 55 -4.93 14.16 -13.55
C LEU A 55 -3.82 13.80 -12.56
N TRP A 56 -4.09 12.91 -11.61
CA TRP A 56 -3.07 12.40 -10.68
C TRP A 56 -1.95 11.67 -11.41
N ILE A 57 -2.25 10.81 -12.39
CA ILE A 57 -1.22 10.15 -13.21
C ILE A 57 -0.34 11.19 -13.90
N VAL A 58 -0.92 12.21 -14.51
CA VAL A 58 -0.17 13.27 -15.21
C VAL A 58 0.73 14.04 -14.23
N ILE A 59 0.21 14.43 -13.06
CA ILE A 59 0.98 15.15 -12.05
C ILE A 59 2.16 14.30 -11.56
N MET A 60 1.91 13.04 -11.19
CA MET A 60 2.95 12.16 -10.66
C MET A 60 3.99 11.81 -11.73
N THR A 61 3.56 11.59 -12.98
CA THR A 61 4.47 11.36 -14.09
C THR A 61 5.36 12.58 -14.33
N TRP A 62 4.79 13.79 -14.26
CA TRP A 62 5.57 15.03 -14.40
C TRP A 62 6.60 15.18 -13.27
N ILE A 63 6.23 14.85 -12.03
CA ILE A 63 7.16 14.88 -10.89
C ILE A 63 8.29 13.87 -11.10
N CYS A 64 8.00 12.66 -11.54
CA CYS A 64 9.02 11.66 -11.85
C CYS A 64 9.94 12.09 -13.00
N TYR A 65 9.39 12.76 -14.02
CA TYR A 65 10.16 13.32 -15.13
C TYR A 65 11.15 14.41 -14.68
N ARG A 66 10.85 15.14 -13.60
CA ARG A 66 11.76 16.16 -13.02
C ARG A 66 13.01 15.57 -12.37
N GLY A 67 13.06 14.28 -12.19
CA GLY A 67 14.21 13.53 -11.71
C GLY A 67 13.93 12.70 -10.47
N ILE A 68 14.73 11.65 -10.31
CA ILE A 68 14.58 10.67 -9.23
C ILE A 68 14.68 11.29 -7.82
N GLU A 69 15.54 12.31 -7.65
CA GLU A 69 15.67 12.97 -6.35
C GLU A 69 14.40 13.72 -5.93
N VAL A 70 13.72 14.39 -6.88
CA VAL A 70 12.47 15.11 -6.61
C VAL A 70 11.38 14.14 -6.24
N SER A 71 11.25 13.06 -7.01
CA SER A 71 10.29 11.99 -6.73
C SER A 71 10.55 11.32 -5.38
N ALA A 72 11.80 10.99 -5.07
CA ALA A 72 12.18 10.38 -3.80
C ALA A 72 11.88 11.27 -2.60
N ARG A 73 12.15 12.59 -2.69
CA ARG A 73 11.82 13.54 -1.62
C ARG A 73 10.31 13.63 -1.37
N LEU A 74 9.52 13.69 -2.45
CA LEU A 74 8.07 13.69 -2.34
C LEU A 74 7.56 12.40 -1.67
N GLN A 75 8.03 11.25 -2.13
CA GLN A 75 7.66 9.95 -1.56
C GLN A 75 8.05 9.86 -0.08
N TYR A 76 9.22 10.36 0.31
CA TYR A 76 9.65 10.39 1.71
C TYR A 76 8.68 11.19 2.59
N VAL A 77 8.23 12.36 2.12
CA VAL A 77 7.26 13.19 2.85
C VAL A 77 5.91 12.49 2.94
N LEU A 78 5.39 11.99 1.81
CA LEU A 78 4.08 11.32 1.77
C LEU A 78 4.07 10.06 2.63
N LEU A 79 5.09 9.21 2.53
CA LEU A 79 5.22 8.01 3.34
C LEU A 79 5.35 8.33 4.84
N SER A 80 6.07 9.39 5.19
CA SER A 80 6.18 9.81 6.59
C SER A 80 4.83 10.24 7.16
N ILE A 81 4.05 11.01 6.40
CA ILE A 81 2.70 11.43 6.79
C ILE A 81 1.79 10.20 6.94
N GLU A 82 1.83 9.29 5.97
CA GLU A 82 1.03 8.06 6.00
C GLU A 82 1.32 7.22 7.25
N ILE A 83 2.60 6.93 7.52
CA ILE A 83 3.00 6.14 8.69
C ILE A 83 2.57 6.82 9.99
N VAL A 84 2.74 8.14 10.09
CA VAL A 84 2.32 8.90 11.29
C VAL A 84 0.81 8.78 11.50
N ILE A 85 0.01 8.96 10.45
CA ILE A 85 -1.45 8.82 10.54
C ILE A 85 -1.85 7.40 10.94
N LEU A 86 -1.25 6.37 10.34
CA LEU A 86 -1.54 4.98 10.66
C LEU A 86 -1.16 4.61 12.09
N VAL A 87 -0.03 5.11 12.59
CA VAL A 87 0.40 4.91 13.98
C VAL A 87 -0.56 5.61 14.95
N ILE A 88 -0.91 6.87 14.68
CA ILE A 88 -1.86 7.62 15.53
C ILE A 88 -3.21 6.91 15.56
N PHE A 89 -3.73 6.51 14.40
CA PHE A 89 -4.97 5.75 14.30
C PHE A 89 -4.91 4.47 15.14
N SER A 90 -3.87 3.66 14.96
CA SER A 90 -3.72 2.39 15.65
C SER A 90 -3.64 2.55 17.16
N VAL A 91 -2.88 3.55 17.62
CA VAL A 91 -2.75 3.87 19.05
C VAL A 91 -4.10 4.29 19.62
N ILE A 92 -4.79 5.23 18.99
CA ILE A 92 -6.10 5.72 19.47
C ILE A 92 -7.14 4.59 19.47
N ALA A 93 -7.21 3.80 18.40
CA ALA A 93 -8.14 2.69 18.27
C ALA A 93 -7.93 1.65 19.39
N LEU A 94 -6.70 1.22 19.59
CA LEU A 94 -6.37 0.24 20.63
C LEU A 94 -6.59 0.82 22.04
N PHE A 95 -6.24 2.08 22.29
CA PHE A 95 -6.55 2.73 23.58
C PHE A 95 -8.04 2.72 23.89
N LYS A 96 -8.89 3.04 22.91
CA LYS A 96 -10.35 3.02 23.09
C LYS A 96 -10.89 1.61 23.32
N VAL A 97 -10.36 0.62 22.59
CA VAL A 97 -10.77 -0.79 22.78
C VAL A 97 -10.43 -1.30 24.18
N TYR A 98 -9.21 -1.04 24.64
CA TYR A 98 -8.80 -1.47 25.99
C TYR A 98 -9.38 -0.60 27.12
N GLY A 99 -9.73 0.66 26.82
CA GLY A 99 -10.36 1.59 27.76
C GLY A 99 -11.87 1.39 27.92
N GLY A 100 -12.50 0.60 27.05
CA GLY A 100 -13.96 0.38 27.06
C GLY A 100 -14.77 1.50 26.39
N ASP A 101 -14.11 2.45 25.73
CA ASP A 101 -14.74 3.57 25.01
C ASP A 101 -14.87 3.30 23.50
N ALA A 102 -14.77 2.04 23.11
CA ALA A 102 -14.90 1.62 21.70
C ALA A 102 -16.38 1.47 21.31
N PRO A 103 -16.71 1.52 19.99
CA PRO A 103 -18.06 1.27 19.49
C PRO A 103 -18.62 -0.09 19.92
N GLU A 104 -19.95 -0.21 19.89
CA GLU A 104 -20.60 -1.51 20.10
C GLU A 104 -20.14 -2.51 19.03
N GLY A 105 -19.64 -3.65 19.47
CA GLY A 105 -19.08 -4.67 18.57
C GLY A 105 -17.56 -4.77 18.59
N ALA A 106 -16.88 -3.80 19.17
CA ALA A 106 -15.41 -3.80 19.29
C ALA A 106 -14.89 -5.06 19.99
N LEU A 107 -13.80 -5.61 19.48
CA LEU A 107 -13.21 -6.86 19.96
C LEU A 107 -11.84 -6.62 20.57
N VAL A 108 -11.62 -7.11 21.78
CA VAL A 108 -10.29 -7.04 22.39
C VAL A 108 -9.35 -8.01 21.66
N PRO A 109 -8.21 -7.53 21.14
CA PRO A 109 -7.23 -8.37 20.45
C PRO A 109 -6.80 -9.57 21.30
N ASN A 110 -6.78 -10.75 20.68
CA ASN A 110 -6.40 -11.99 21.33
C ASN A 110 -5.33 -12.71 20.48
N LEU A 111 -4.43 -13.44 21.12
CA LEU A 111 -3.41 -14.24 20.46
C LEU A 111 -3.97 -15.29 19.49
N SER A 112 -5.22 -15.72 19.68
CA SER A 112 -5.89 -16.60 18.74
C SER A 112 -6.06 -16.00 17.34
N TRP A 113 -6.01 -14.67 17.17
CA TRP A 113 -6.08 -14.01 15.88
C TRP A 113 -4.85 -14.27 15.01
N LEU A 114 -3.74 -14.62 15.61
CA LEU A 114 -2.51 -14.97 14.89
C LEU A 114 -2.55 -16.41 14.33
N TRP A 115 -3.57 -17.17 14.67
CA TRP A 115 -3.69 -18.57 14.25
C TRP A 115 -4.89 -18.76 13.33
N PRO A 116 -4.72 -19.29 12.12
CA PRO A 116 -5.78 -19.44 11.13
C PRO A 116 -6.76 -20.60 11.42
N SER A 117 -6.98 -20.93 12.68
CA SER A 117 -7.91 -22.00 13.06
C SER A 117 -9.36 -21.64 12.68
N GLY A 118 -10.02 -22.55 11.99
CA GLY A 118 -11.41 -22.34 11.56
C GLY A 118 -11.60 -21.57 10.26
N MET A 119 -10.52 -21.12 9.61
CA MET A 119 -10.61 -20.51 8.29
C MET A 119 -10.93 -21.57 7.22
N THR A 120 -11.85 -21.23 6.31
CA THR A 120 -12.07 -22.03 5.12
C THR A 120 -10.90 -21.86 4.15
N LEU A 121 -10.67 -22.86 3.29
CA LEU A 121 -9.63 -22.76 2.26
C LEU A 121 -9.85 -21.53 1.35
N SER A 122 -11.09 -21.22 1.01
CA SER A 122 -11.44 -20.04 0.22
C SER A 122 -11.02 -18.74 0.92
N ALA A 123 -11.31 -18.60 2.21
CA ALA A 123 -10.92 -17.44 2.99
C ALA A 123 -9.39 -17.31 3.09
N LEU A 124 -8.68 -18.42 3.28
CA LEU A 124 -7.22 -18.45 3.32
C LEU A 124 -6.61 -18.01 1.97
N VAL A 125 -7.15 -18.53 0.86
CA VAL A 125 -6.69 -18.15 -0.50
C VAL A 125 -6.93 -16.66 -0.74
N THR A 126 -8.13 -16.15 -0.41
CA THR A 126 -8.45 -14.72 -0.57
C THR A 126 -7.52 -13.83 0.26
N ALA A 127 -7.30 -14.16 1.53
CA ALA A 127 -6.40 -13.42 2.39
C ALA A 127 -4.95 -13.45 1.87
N THR A 128 -4.49 -14.60 1.36
CA THR A 128 -3.15 -14.74 0.77
C THR A 128 -3.02 -13.88 -0.49
N LEU A 129 -4.02 -13.85 -1.37
CA LEU A 129 -4.00 -13.01 -2.56
C LEU A 129 -3.94 -11.52 -2.22
N ILE A 130 -4.71 -11.08 -1.22
CA ILE A 130 -4.66 -9.71 -0.72
C ILE A 130 -3.27 -9.39 -0.14
N ALA A 131 -2.71 -10.31 0.66
CA ALA A 131 -1.37 -10.13 1.22
C ALA A 131 -0.30 -10.03 0.12
N VAL A 132 -0.35 -10.86 -0.92
CA VAL A 132 0.55 -10.77 -2.07
C VAL A 132 0.43 -9.42 -2.75
N PHE A 133 -0.79 -8.90 -2.93
CA PHE A 133 -1.03 -7.59 -3.55
C PHE A 133 -0.49 -6.43 -2.68
N ILE A 134 -0.66 -6.49 -1.37
CA ILE A 134 -0.17 -5.46 -0.44
C ILE A 134 1.37 -5.38 -0.43
N TYR A 135 2.04 -6.51 -0.62
CA TYR A 135 3.52 -6.59 -0.67
C TYR A 135 4.08 -6.44 -2.09
N TRP A 136 3.28 -6.06 -3.08
CA TRP A 136 3.72 -5.77 -4.44
C TRP A 136 4.57 -4.49 -4.50
N GLY A 137 5.40 -4.35 -5.54
CA GLY A 137 6.18 -3.14 -5.79
C GLY A 137 7.70 -3.31 -5.62
N TRP A 138 8.18 -4.51 -5.34
CA TRP A 138 9.62 -4.80 -5.22
C TRP A 138 10.37 -4.66 -6.54
N ASP A 139 9.70 -4.87 -7.67
CA ASP A 139 10.21 -4.67 -9.02
C ASP A 139 10.68 -3.23 -9.24
N THR A 140 9.92 -2.24 -8.79
CA THR A 140 10.28 -0.83 -8.83
C THR A 140 11.53 -0.54 -7.99
N ALA A 141 11.61 -1.10 -6.77
CA ALA A 141 12.78 -0.95 -5.91
C ALA A 141 14.03 -1.57 -6.53
N VAL A 142 13.90 -2.73 -7.20
CA VAL A 142 15.02 -3.41 -7.86
C VAL A 142 15.49 -2.66 -9.11
N SER A 143 14.59 -2.01 -9.83
CA SER A 143 14.93 -1.27 -11.07
C SER A 143 15.85 -0.07 -10.86
N VAL A 144 15.89 0.51 -9.64
CA VAL A 144 16.75 1.65 -9.29
C VAL A 144 18.05 1.25 -8.58
N ASN A 145 18.34 -0.03 -8.46
CA ASN A 145 19.53 -0.51 -7.74
C ASN A 145 20.84 0.02 -8.32
N GLU A 146 20.92 0.13 -9.65
CA GLU A 146 22.13 0.61 -10.34
C GLU A 146 22.39 2.10 -10.10
N GLU A 147 21.37 2.89 -9.75
CA GLU A 147 21.47 4.32 -9.45
C GLU A 147 21.75 4.59 -7.97
N THR A 148 21.85 3.54 -7.15
CA THR A 148 22.04 3.65 -5.70
C THR A 148 23.52 3.82 -5.35
N ALA A 149 23.84 4.68 -4.39
CA ALA A 149 25.18 5.00 -3.91
C ALA A 149 25.82 3.79 -3.28
N ASP A 150 26.07 2.80 -3.31
CA ASP A 150 26.60 1.53 -2.80
C ASP A 150 25.67 0.37 -3.18
N PRO A 151 25.62 0.05 -4.49
CA PRO A 151 24.65 -0.91 -5.02
C PRO A 151 24.80 -2.32 -4.47
N GLU A 152 25.96 -2.66 -3.90
CA GLU A 152 26.20 -3.99 -3.31
C GLU A 152 25.55 -4.16 -1.93
N LYS A 153 25.33 -3.09 -1.18
CA LYS A 153 24.86 -3.17 0.23
C LYS A 153 23.54 -2.44 0.47
N THR A 154 23.36 -1.25 -0.12
CA THR A 154 22.20 -0.40 0.19
C THR A 154 20.87 -1.05 -0.18
N PRO A 155 20.69 -1.65 -1.38
CA PRO A 155 19.43 -2.29 -1.74
C PRO A 155 19.03 -3.42 -0.80
N GLY A 156 19.98 -4.29 -0.43
CA GLY A 156 19.70 -5.40 0.49
C GLY A 156 19.30 -4.94 1.89
N ARG A 157 19.96 -3.89 2.41
CA ARG A 157 19.60 -3.31 3.71
C ARG A 157 18.24 -2.61 3.65
N ALA A 158 17.98 -1.84 2.59
CA ALA A 158 16.70 -1.19 2.38
C ALA A 158 15.57 -2.21 2.30
N ALA A 159 15.76 -3.33 1.60
CA ALA A 159 14.81 -4.41 1.49
C ALA A 159 14.45 -5.01 2.87
N ILE A 160 15.43 -5.29 3.70
CA ILE A 160 15.19 -5.85 5.05
C ILE A 160 14.44 -4.84 5.92
N ILE A 161 14.90 -3.59 5.96
CA ILE A 161 14.30 -2.55 6.81
C ILE A 161 12.85 -2.28 6.37
N SER A 162 12.61 -2.12 5.07
CA SER A 162 11.27 -1.85 4.55
C SER A 162 10.33 -3.04 4.79
N THR A 163 10.79 -4.28 4.62
CA THR A 163 9.97 -5.46 4.90
C THR A 163 9.56 -5.50 6.37
N VAL A 164 10.48 -5.29 7.30
CA VAL A 164 10.17 -5.27 8.74
C VAL A 164 9.20 -4.13 9.06
N LEU A 165 9.46 -2.94 8.53
CA LEU A 165 8.58 -1.78 8.72
C LEU A 165 7.15 -2.07 8.22
N LEU A 166 7.02 -2.61 7.01
CA LEU A 166 5.72 -2.95 6.42
C LEU A 166 4.99 -4.03 7.23
N VAL A 167 5.67 -5.10 7.63
CA VAL A 167 5.07 -6.16 8.45
C VAL A 167 4.53 -5.60 9.76
N VAL A 168 5.32 -4.80 10.47
CA VAL A 168 4.91 -4.21 11.74
C VAL A 168 3.74 -3.24 11.53
N THR A 169 3.81 -2.37 10.53
CA THR A 169 2.76 -1.40 10.25
C THR A 169 1.46 -2.09 9.87
N TYR A 170 1.49 -3.01 8.90
CA TYR A 170 0.29 -3.71 8.45
C TYR A 170 -0.32 -4.59 9.53
N ALA A 171 0.48 -5.32 10.31
CA ALA A 171 -0.03 -6.12 11.41
C ALA A 171 -0.71 -5.24 12.47
N THR A 172 -0.07 -4.15 12.86
CA THR A 172 -0.60 -3.24 13.89
C THR A 172 -1.89 -2.56 13.41
N VAL A 173 -1.90 -2.02 12.20
CA VAL A 173 -3.09 -1.36 11.62
C VAL A 173 -4.23 -2.35 11.44
N SER A 174 -3.95 -3.56 10.93
CA SER A 174 -4.98 -4.60 10.74
C SER A 174 -5.60 -5.02 12.07
N ILE A 175 -4.78 -5.25 13.09
CA ILE A 175 -5.27 -5.57 14.45
C ILE A 175 -6.11 -4.42 14.99
N ALA A 176 -5.64 -3.18 14.88
CA ALA A 176 -6.37 -2.01 15.36
C ALA A 176 -7.71 -1.81 14.63
N THR A 177 -7.74 -2.00 13.32
CA THR A 177 -8.95 -1.88 12.51
C THR A 177 -9.97 -2.95 12.88
N VAL A 178 -9.56 -4.22 12.94
CA VAL A 178 -10.46 -5.33 13.30
C VAL A 178 -10.93 -5.23 14.75
N ALA A 179 -10.10 -4.72 15.65
CA ALA A 179 -10.46 -4.55 17.05
C ALA A 179 -11.48 -3.42 17.27
N PHE A 180 -11.43 -2.36 16.45
CA PHE A 180 -12.24 -1.17 16.61
C PHE A 180 -13.51 -1.17 15.76
N ALA A 181 -13.58 -2.01 14.69
CA ALA A 181 -14.75 -2.15 13.80
C ALA A 181 -15.92 -2.92 14.51
#